data_f769e5b13d215781fb6e15d71faa27c2
#
_entry.id   f769e5b13d215781fb6e15d71faa27c2
#
_cell.length_a   1.000
_cell.length_b   1.000
_cell.length_c   1.000
_cell.angle_alpha   90.00
_cell.angle_beta   90.00
_cell.angle_gamma   90.00
#
_symmetry.space_group_name_H-M   'P 1'
#
loop_
_entity.id
_entity.type
_entity.pdbx_description
1 polymer ?
#
loop_
_entity_poly.entity_id
_entity_poly.type
_entity_poly.pdbx_seq_one_letter_code
_entity_poly.pdbx_strand_id
1 'polypeptide(L)'
;MLVDHFHNLNKAQSPYTDELKSILNLLDSKEAFDEISTWDGYKPTPLLSLKDIALQTGRKKIYYKDESSRFGLGSFKALGGTYGVLKFIQDELKKDIGSNITLEDIHKGKYKEKISRYTVTTATDGNHGRSVAYGAKIFGCKCQIYIHAEVS
;
A
#
# COMPACT_ATOMS: atom_id res chain seq x y z
N MET A 1 -11.57 18.48 25.19
CA MET A 1 -12.05 18.06 23.85
C MET A 1 -13.13 17.01 24.10
N LEU A 2 -14.38 17.28 23.74
CA LEU A 2 -15.46 16.28 23.80
C LEU A 2 -15.22 15.29 22.64
N VAL A 3 -15.00 14.03 22.97
CA VAL A 3 -14.93 12.92 22.01
C VAL A 3 -16.28 12.26 21.99
N ASP A 4 -16.95 12.30 20.84
CA ASP A 4 -18.21 11.62 20.62
C ASP A 4 -18.02 10.42 19.69
N HIS A 5 -18.93 9.45 19.74
CA HIS A 5 -18.89 8.31 18.83
C HIS A 5 -20.31 7.88 18.46
N PHE A 6 -20.46 7.42 17.23
CA PHE A 6 -21.69 6.80 16.77
C PHE A 6 -21.55 5.29 16.72
N HIS A 7 -22.50 4.61 17.39
CA HIS A 7 -22.60 3.17 17.26
C HIS A 7 -23.27 2.84 15.92
N ASN A 8 -22.57 2.11 15.04
CA ASN A 8 -23.14 1.65 13.79
C ASN A 8 -24.13 0.52 14.02
N LEU A 9 -25.43 0.84 14.11
CA LEU A 9 -26.50 -0.14 14.28
C LEU A 9 -26.69 -1.04 13.06
N ASN A 10 -26.24 -0.59 11.90
CA ASN A 10 -26.37 -1.30 10.61
C ASN A 10 -25.11 -2.09 10.23
N LYS A 11 -24.19 -2.32 11.16
CA LYS A 11 -22.99 -3.10 10.83
C LYS A 11 -23.43 -4.50 10.38
N ALA A 12 -22.90 -4.94 9.23
CA ALA A 12 -23.11 -6.28 8.74
C ALA A 12 -22.62 -7.31 9.77
N GLN A 13 -23.48 -8.28 10.09
CA GLN A 13 -23.16 -9.42 10.96
C GLN A 13 -22.89 -10.70 10.16
N SER A 14 -23.06 -10.61 8.83
CA SER A 14 -22.82 -11.73 7.92
C SER A 14 -21.33 -12.09 7.86
N PRO A 15 -20.99 -13.37 7.71
CA PRO A 15 -19.63 -13.81 7.51
C PRO A 15 -19.06 -13.20 6.20
N TYR A 16 -17.73 -13.17 6.09
CA TYR A 16 -17.05 -12.75 4.87
C TYR A 16 -17.39 -13.70 3.73
N THR A 17 -18.20 -13.23 2.78
CA THR A 17 -18.82 -14.04 1.71
C THR A 17 -17.80 -14.42 0.63
N ASP A 18 -18.14 -15.42 -0.20
CA ASP A 18 -17.28 -15.82 -1.32
C ASP A 18 -17.17 -14.72 -2.39
N GLU A 19 -18.21 -13.90 -2.55
CA GLU A 19 -18.15 -12.70 -3.38
C GLU A 19 -17.10 -11.71 -2.88
N LEU A 20 -17.06 -11.44 -1.57
CA LEU A 20 -16.03 -10.58 -0.98
C LEU A 20 -14.63 -11.20 -1.07
N LYS A 21 -14.51 -12.52 -0.95
CA LYS A 21 -13.25 -13.24 -1.14
C LYS A 21 -12.73 -13.18 -2.58
N SER A 22 -13.63 -13.04 -3.57
CA SER A 22 -13.21 -12.84 -4.97
C SER A 22 -12.58 -11.47 -5.21
N ILE A 23 -12.87 -10.48 -4.35
CA ILE A 23 -12.29 -9.14 -4.41
C ILE A 23 -10.99 -9.06 -3.61
N LEU A 24 -10.99 -9.65 -2.41
CA LEU A 24 -9.83 -9.66 -1.51
C LEU A 24 -9.85 -10.92 -0.65
N ASN A 25 -8.74 -11.65 -0.63
CA ASN A 25 -8.59 -12.87 0.16
C ASN A 25 -7.20 -12.99 0.80
N LEU A 26 -7.00 -14.04 1.59
CA LEU A 26 -5.72 -14.26 2.29
C LEU A 26 -4.58 -14.61 1.33
N LEU A 27 -4.87 -15.22 0.17
CA LEU A 27 -3.82 -15.56 -0.82
C LEU A 27 -3.28 -14.29 -1.47
N ASP A 28 -4.17 -13.36 -1.85
CA ASP A 28 -3.77 -12.06 -2.40
C ASP A 28 -2.94 -11.26 -1.39
N SER A 29 -3.38 -11.29 -0.12
CA SER A 29 -2.66 -10.62 0.97
C SER A 29 -1.28 -11.23 1.20
N LYS A 30 -1.17 -12.57 1.08
CA LYS A 30 0.09 -13.27 1.20
C LYS A 30 1.03 -12.96 0.04
N GLU A 31 0.53 -12.97 -1.20
CA GLU A 31 1.31 -12.59 -2.39
C GLU A 31 1.89 -11.18 -2.23
N ALA A 32 1.05 -10.23 -1.81
CA ALA A 32 1.49 -8.86 -1.57
C ALA A 32 2.56 -8.77 -0.46
N PHE A 33 2.38 -9.50 0.63
CA PHE A 33 3.35 -9.54 1.74
C PHE A 33 4.68 -10.16 1.29
N ASP A 34 4.64 -11.29 0.61
CA ASP A 34 5.83 -12.00 0.14
C ASP A 34 6.65 -11.10 -0.80
N GLU A 35 5.99 -10.42 -1.75
CA GLU A 35 6.64 -9.48 -2.68
C GLU A 35 7.22 -8.26 -1.93
N ILE A 36 6.41 -7.56 -1.16
CA ILE A 36 6.82 -6.33 -0.46
C ILE A 36 7.99 -6.59 0.50
N SER A 37 8.03 -7.78 1.09
CA SER A 37 9.09 -8.18 2.02
C SER A 37 10.46 -8.33 1.36
N THR A 38 10.52 -8.45 0.03
CA THR A 38 11.78 -8.53 -0.73
C THR A 38 12.36 -7.16 -1.10
N TRP A 39 11.59 -6.08 -0.95
CA TRP A 39 12.04 -4.76 -1.38
C TRP A 39 13.14 -4.19 -0.49
N ASP A 40 14.10 -3.50 -1.12
CA ASP A 40 15.17 -2.84 -0.40
C ASP A 40 14.65 -1.91 0.69
N GLY A 41 15.21 -2.04 1.88
CA GLY A 41 14.80 -1.25 3.05
C GLY A 41 13.55 -1.76 3.75
N TYR A 42 12.95 -2.89 3.32
CA TYR A 42 11.88 -3.50 4.08
C TYR A 42 12.36 -3.94 5.46
N LYS A 43 11.61 -3.53 6.48
CA LYS A 43 11.79 -3.98 7.87
C LYS A 43 10.42 -4.06 8.53
N PRO A 44 10.17 -5.08 9.38
CA PRO A 44 9.01 -5.06 10.26
C PRO A 44 9.03 -3.79 11.12
N THR A 45 7.94 -3.05 11.09
CA THR A 45 7.80 -1.84 11.92
C THR A 45 7.36 -2.20 13.34
N PRO A 46 7.68 -1.38 14.35
CA PRO A 46 7.34 -1.68 15.74
C PRO A 46 5.83 -1.77 15.99
N LEU A 47 5.44 -2.67 16.89
CA LEU A 47 4.11 -2.72 17.50
C LEU A 47 4.25 -2.35 18.97
N LEU A 48 3.88 -1.13 19.32
CA LEU A 48 4.05 -0.56 20.66
C LEU A 48 2.80 -0.81 21.50
N SER A 49 2.98 -1.19 22.77
CA SER A 49 1.89 -1.29 23.73
C SER A 49 1.75 0.02 24.51
N LEU A 50 0.59 0.68 24.36
CA LEU A 50 0.28 1.96 25.01
C LEU A 50 -0.47 1.70 26.31
N LYS A 51 0.24 1.22 27.34
CA LYS A 51 -0.33 0.78 28.62
C LYS A 51 -1.03 1.92 29.37
N ASP A 52 -0.41 3.09 29.44
CA ASP A 52 -0.95 4.23 30.19
C ASP A 52 -2.24 4.77 29.56
N ILE A 53 -2.27 4.85 28.23
CA ILE A 53 -3.49 5.23 27.49
C ILE A 53 -4.59 4.18 27.67
N ALA A 54 -4.23 2.90 27.68
CA ALA A 54 -5.20 1.83 27.94
C ALA A 54 -5.85 1.98 29.33
N LEU A 55 -5.04 2.23 30.36
CA LEU A 55 -5.52 2.48 31.73
C LEU A 55 -6.43 3.72 31.80
N GLN A 56 -5.98 4.85 31.26
CA GLN A 56 -6.74 6.11 31.26
C GLN A 56 -8.09 6.02 30.53
N THR A 57 -8.16 5.18 29.51
CA THR A 57 -9.38 5.01 28.70
C THR A 57 -10.22 3.79 29.13
N GLY A 58 -9.85 3.09 30.18
CA GLY A 58 -10.56 1.88 30.65
C GLY A 58 -10.51 0.72 29.64
N ARG A 59 -9.49 0.66 28.79
CA ARG A 59 -9.32 -0.41 27.79
C ARG A 59 -8.35 -1.47 28.28
N LYS A 60 -8.62 -2.72 27.96
CA LYS A 60 -7.76 -3.85 28.36
C LYS A 60 -6.35 -3.72 27.76
N LYS A 61 -6.24 -3.34 26.48
CA LYS A 61 -5.00 -3.15 25.74
C LYS A 61 -5.21 -2.18 24.61
N ILE A 62 -4.21 -1.35 24.34
CA ILE A 62 -4.11 -0.51 23.13
C ILE A 62 -2.74 -0.75 22.52
N TYR A 63 -2.70 -1.02 21.22
CA TYR A 63 -1.47 -1.17 20.46
C TYR A 63 -1.38 -0.10 19.38
N TYR A 64 -0.18 0.39 19.15
CA TYR A 64 0.16 1.33 18.09
C TYR A 64 1.16 0.69 17.14
N LYS A 65 0.78 0.53 15.87
CA LYS A 65 1.68 0.09 14.81
C LYS A 65 2.39 1.31 14.23
N ASP A 66 3.67 1.45 14.54
CA ASP A 66 4.46 2.62 14.15
C ASP A 66 5.03 2.48 12.75
N GLU A 67 4.38 3.08 11.78
CA GLU A 67 4.80 3.12 10.38
C GLU A 67 5.64 4.37 10.01
N SER A 68 6.11 5.13 10.98
CA SER A 68 6.89 6.36 10.75
C SER A 68 8.22 6.14 10.02
N SER A 69 8.79 4.94 10.12
CA SER A 69 10.05 4.57 9.47
C SER A 69 9.88 3.84 8.13
N ARG A 70 8.63 3.56 7.71
CA ARG A 70 8.36 2.75 6.51
C ARG A 70 8.99 3.34 5.26
N PHE A 71 10.02 2.68 4.73
CA PHE A 71 10.79 3.08 3.53
C PHE A 71 11.27 4.55 3.53
N GLY A 72 11.38 5.17 4.71
CA GLY A 72 11.70 6.60 4.82
C GLY A 72 10.58 7.55 4.36
N LEU A 73 9.39 7.03 4.06
CA LEU A 73 8.26 7.83 3.59
C LEU A 73 7.30 8.27 4.71
N GLY A 74 7.48 7.73 5.91
CA GLY A 74 6.71 8.13 7.10
C GLY A 74 5.24 7.69 7.09
N SER A 75 4.87 6.68 6.30
CA SER A 75 3.48 6.25 6.17
C SER A 75 3.34 4.82 5.69
N PHE A 76 2.34 4.11 6.22
CA PHE A 76 1.94 2.77 5.73
C PHE A 76 1.49 2.77 4.26
N LYS A 77 1.07 3.91 3.71
CA LYS A 77 0.67 4.03 2.30
C LYS A 77 1.81 3.66 1.34
N ALA A 78 3.06 3.73 1.81
CA ALA A 78 4.23 3.26 1.08
C ALA A 78 4.13 1.78 0.65
N LEU A 79 3.38 0.94 1.37
CA LEU A 79 3.15 -0.45 1.00
C LEU A 79 2.21 -0.55 -0.20
N GLY A 80 0.95 -0.15 -0.01
CA GLY A 80 -0.11 -0.37 -1.01
C GLY A 80 0.06 0.46 -2.27
N GLY A 81 0.46 1.74 -2.17
CA GLY A 81 0.65 2.58 -3.35
C GLY A 81 1.78 2.08 -4.26
N THR A 82 2.89 1.67 -3.66
CA THR A 82 4.02 1.09 -4.40
C THR A 82 3.68 -0.28 -5.01
N TYR A 83 3.01 -1.15 -4.25
CA TYR A 83 2.55 -2.45 -4.76
C TYR A 83 1.53 -2.29 -5.90
N GLY A 84 0.63 -1.31 -5.81
CA GLY A 84 -0.30 -0.98 -6.88
C GLY A 84 0.41 -0.58 -8.18
N VAL A 85 1.50 0.20 -8.10
CA VAL A 85 2.33 0.51 -9.28
C VAL A 85 2.95 -0.75 -9.89
N LEU A 86 3.46 -1.66 -9.07
CA LEU A 86 4.04 -2.92 -9.53
C LEU A 86 3.00 -3.78 -10.26
N LYS A 87 1.81 -3.97 -9.68
CA LYS A 87 0.73 -4.75 -10.29
C LYS A 87 0.24 -4.11 -11.59
N PHE A 88 0.08 -2.78 -11.61
CA PHE A 88 -0.25 -2.05 -12.84
C PHE A 88 0.79 -2.30 -13.95
N ILE A 89 2.08 -2.21 -13.64
CA ILE A 89 3.17 -2.49 -14.59
C ILE A 89 3.08 -3.94 -15.09
N GLN A 90 2.84 -4.90 -14.20
CA GLN A 90 2.68 -6.30 -14.57
C GLN A 90 1.53 -6.50 -15.56
N ASP A 91 0.39 -5.87 -15.31
CA ASP A 91 -0.79 -5.99 -16.15
C ASP A 91 -0.59 -5.35 -17.53
N GLU A 92 0.05 -4.19 -17.60
CA GLU A 92 0.39 -3.54 -18.89
C GLU A 92 1.40 -4.38 -19.69
N LEU A 93 2.42 -4.94 -19.03
CA LEU A 93 3.37 -5.83 -19.68
C LEU A 93 2.68 -7.11 -20.20
N LYS A 94 1.75 -7.70 -19.44
CA LYS A 94 0.97 -8.87 -19.90
C LYS A 94 0.16 -8.56 -21.16
N LYS A 95 -0.45 -7.38 -21.24
CA LYS A 95 -1.18 -6.93 -22.44
C LYS A 95 -0.26 -6.77 -23.65
N ASP A 96 0.92 -6.22 -23.43
CA ASP A 96 1.87 -5.86 -24.48
C ASP A 96 2.69 -7.03 -25.03
N ILE A 97 3.10 -7.98 -24.19
CA ILE A 97 4.07 -9.04 -24.57
C ILE A 97 3.66 -10.45 -24.15
N GLY A 98 2.50 -10.63 -23.51
CA GLY A 98 1.96 -11.95 -23.16
C GLY A 98 1.91 -12.27 -21.66
N SER A 99 1.48 -13.47 -21.33
CA SER A 99 1.01 -13.84 -19.99
C SER A 99 2.10 -14.23 -18.97
N ASN A 100 3.31 -14.56 -19.39
CA ASN A 100 4.36 -15.07 -18.50
C ASN A 100 5.22 -13.98 -17.87
N ILE A 101 4.57 -12.96 -17.27
CA ILE A 101 5.25 -11.86 -16.60
C ILE A 101 5.17 -12.06 -15.10
N THR A 102 6.31 -12.36 -14.45
CA THR A 102 6.38 -12.48 -12.99
C THR A 102 6.76 -11.15 -12.35
N LEU A 103 6.37 -10.95 -11.08
CA LEU A 103 6.79 -9.78 -10.29
C LEU A 103 8.32 -9.78 -10.10
N GLU A 104 8.90 -10.95 -9.92
CA GLU A 104 10.36 -11.13 -9.79
C GLU A 104 11.13 -10.65 -11.04
N ASP A 105 10.65 -10.96 -12.25
CA ASP A 105 11.26 -10.49 -13.51
C ASP A 105 11.23 -8.96 -13.61
N ILE A 106 10.13 -8.33 -13.16
CA ILE A 106 10.01 -6.87 -13.13
C ILE A 106 11.01 -6.30 -12.13
N HIS A 107 11.06 -6.85 -10.93
CA HIS A 107 11.96 -6.42 -9.87
C HIS A 107 13.43 -6.53 -10.28
N LYS A 108 13.80 -7.60 -10.98
CA LYS A 108 15.16 -7.80 -11.53
C LYS A 108 15.48 -6.90 -12.74
N GLY A 109 14.53 -6.08 -13.19
CA GLY A 109 14.73 -5.12 -14.27
C GLY A 109 14.71 -5.71 -15.68
N LYS A 110 14.22 -6.94 -15.87
CA LYS A 110 14.16 -7.62 -17.19
C LYS A 110 13.43 -6.79 -18.25
N TYR A 111 12.44 -6.00 -17.86
CA TYR A 111 11.60 -5.20 -18.77
C TYR A 111 11.84 -3.70 -18.64
N LYS A 112 12.99 -3.28 -18.10
CA LYS A 112 13.30 -1.87 -17.76
C LYS A 112 13.09 -0.90 -18.92
N GLU A 113 13.54 -1.24 -20.13
CA GLU A 113 13.38 -0.39 -21.31
C GLU A 113 11.90 -0.16 -21.64
N LYS A 114 11.06 -1.18 -21.55
CA LYS A 114 9.64 -1.07 -21.82
C LYS A 114 8.91 -0.31 -20.72
N ILE A 115 9.19 -0.63 -19.46
CA ILE A 115 8.62 0.03 -18.28
C ILE A 115 8.92 1.53 -18.29
N SER A 116 10.09 1.96 -18.74
CA SER A 116 10.47 3.39 -18.82
C SER A 116 9.55 4.23 -19.74
N ARG A 117 8.76 3.60 -20.58
CA ARG A 117 7.77 4.25 -21.46
C ARG A 117 6.42 4.46 -20.77
N TYR A 118 6.12 3.70 -19.72
CA TYR A 118 4.87 3.86 -18.98
C TYR A 118 4.90 5.11 -18.09
N THR A 119 3.73 5.67 -17.87
CA THR A 119 3.53 6.79 -16.95
C THR A 119 2.38 6.44 -16.01
N VAL A 120 2.67 6.39 -14.71
CA VAL A 120 1.63 6.28 -13.68
C VAL A 120 1.19 7.68 -13.26
N THR A 121 -0.10 7.84 -13.05
CA THR A 121 -0.70 9.14 -12.72
C THR A 121 -1.66 8.99 -11.55
N THR A 122 -1.63 9.93 -10.62
CA THR A 122 -2.61 10.03 -9.54
C THR A 122 -2.85 11.47 -9.13
N ALA A 123 -4.05 11.76 -8.62
CA ALA A 123 -4.40 13.06 -8.03
C ALA A 123 -4.42 12.90 -6.50
N THR A 124 -3.49 13.57 -5.81
CA THR A 124 -3.35 13.46 -4.35
C THR A 124 -2.37 14.50 -3.82
N ASP A 125 -2.59 14.94 -2.61
CA ASP A 125 -1.82 15.99 -1.93
C ASP A 125 -0.85 15.47 -0.85
N GLY A 126 -0.67 14.15 -0.73
CA GLY A 126 0.13 13.65 0.39
C GLY A 126 0.75 12.27 0.20
N ASN A 127 0.67 11.48 1.27
CA ASN A 127 1.38 10.20 1.38
C ASN A 127 1.03 9.17 0.29
N HIS A 128 -0.14 9.25 -0.33
CA HIS A 128 -0.47 8.39 -1.45
C HIS A 128 0.38 8.74 -2.69
N GLY A 129 0.46 10.01 -3.07
CA GLY A 129 1.32 10.46 -4.17
C GLY A 129 2.78 10.11 -3.93
N ARG A 130 3.28 10.32 -2.70
CA ARG A 130 4.65 9.93 -2.34
C ARG A 130 4.88 8.43 -2.54
N SER A 131 3.92 7.57 -2.19
CA SER A 131 4.05 6.12 -2.38
C SER A 131 4.01 5.70 -3.84
N VAL A 132 3.16 6.31 -4.66
CA VAL A 132 3.11 6.07 -6.12
C VAL A 132 4.42 6.53 -6.79
N ALA A 133 4.92 7.71 -6.44
CA ALA A 133 6.19 8.22 -6.94
C ALA A 133 7.38 7.33 -6.53
N TYR A 134 7.37 6.81 -5.31
CA TYR A 134 8.36 5.85 -4.84
C TYR A 134 8.31 4.55 -5.66
N GLY A 135 7.11 4.00 -5.89
CA GLY A 135 6.94 2.82 -6.76
C GLY A 135 7.44 3.06 -8.18
N ALA A 136 7.09 4.20 -8.76
CA ALA A 136 7.58 4.57 -10.09
C ALA A 136 9.11 4.65 -10.15
N LYS A 137 9.73 5.21 -9.09
CA LYS A 137 11.20 5.30 -8.98
C LYS A 137 11.86 3.92 -8.92
N ILE A 138 11.35 3.01 -8.06
CA ILE A 138 12.01 1.69 -7.88
C ILE A 138 11.79 0.77 -9.07
N PHE A 139 10.64 0.84 -9.76
CA PHE A 139 10.35 0.01 -10.93
C PHE A 139 10.73 0.66 -12.26
N GLY A 140 11.10 1.95 -12.28
CA GLY A 140 11.67 2.62 -13.42
C GLY A 140 10.67 3.18 -14.45
N CYS A 141 9.40 3.40 -14.06
CA CYS A 141 8.42 4.10 -14.90
C CYS A 141 8.39 5.60 -14.58
N LYS A 142 7.71 6.38 -15.45
CA LYS A 142 7.45 7.81 -15.22
C LYS A 142 6.31 7.98 -14.23
N CYS A 143 6.31 9.11 -13.50
CA CYS A 143 5.24 9.44 -12.57
C CYS A 143 4.79 10.89 -12.74
N GLN A 144 3.48 11.10 -12.70
CA GLN A 144 2.87 12.42 -12.73
C GLN A 144 1.85 12.54 -11.61
N ILE A 145 2.09 13.46 -10.67
CA ILE A 145 1.21 13.70 -9.54
C ILE A 145 0.48 15.03 -9.77
N TYR A 146 -0.84 15.00 -9.73
CA TYR A 146 -1.68 16.19 -9.76
C TYR A 146 -2.04 16.58 -8.32
N ILE A 147 -1.77 17.82 -7.97
CA ILE A 147 -2.03 18.40 -6.66
C ILE A 147 -2.99 19.57 -6.84
N HIS A 148 -3.98 19.71 -5.93
CA HIS A 148 -4.85 20.88 -5.93
C HIS A 148 -4.04 22.15 -5.67
N ALA A 149 -4.36 23.23 -6.38
CA ALA A 149 -3.58 24.49 -6.33
C ALA A 149 -3.54 25.15 -4.94
N GLU A 150 -4.53 24.86 -4.09
CA GLU A 150 -4.66 25.44 -2.74
C GLU A 150 -4.00 24.58 -1.64
N VAL A 151 -3.37 23.47 -2.00
CA VAL A 151 -2.65 22.63 -1.02
C VAL A 151 -1.28 23.24 -0.76
N SER A 152 -1.00 23.50 0.50
CA SER A 152 0.27 24.08 1.00
C SER A 152 1.32 23.00 1.28
#